data_1376a0afbfa6015317891aab7e8e6d22
#
_entry.id   1376a0afbfa6015317891aab7e8e6d22
#
_cell.length_a   1.000
_cell.length_b   1.000
_cell.length_c   1.000
_cell.angle_alpha   90.00
_cell.angle_beta   90.00
_cell.angle_gamma   90.00
#
_symmetry.space_group_name_H-M   'P 1'
#
loop_
_entity.id
_entity.type
_entity.pdbx_description
1 polymer ?
#
loop_
_entity_poly.entity_id
_entity_poly.type
_entity_poly.pdbx_seq_one_letter_code
_entity_poly.pdbx_strand_id
1 'polypeptide(L)'
;MRNRLITALTLLTGILLICSFALGEDVILTVGGQTFTCAADATQIDLGDVTVPDTDEDYAALRAFLDKLPGLTKVDMFSTDISPERLLALAPEYPQIKFGCTIIIPCRNTLRKDRPPHRLRTDDTAFSTQHNLSSSSHDESVWEVLKYCPDLLALDIGHNNTIKDYSFLNYVPNLRVLIMSFNRNQRGEEGPPIDISPIGNMKDLEYLEICKSNIADISPLANCTKLMDLNIGTNHIKDLTPLYGLKSLRKLFLFSCHNYSGKAIPKEEVKELQDHIPDCVINNTHLNCGGPWRQGSHYQTLASMFSYQMLDKPQAYEPFEDED
;
A
#
# COMPACT_ATOMS: atom_id res chain seq x y z
N MET A 1 62.70 -45.51 -49.82
CA MET A 1 62.90 -44.05 -50.04
C MET A 1 61.62 -43.42 -50.49
N ARG A 2 61.23 -42.35 -49.80
CA ARG A 2 60.18 -41.36 -50.09
C ARG A 2 58.74 -41.80 -49.99
N ASN A 3 58.18 -41.44 -48.81
CA ASN A 3 56.79 -41.23 -48.52
C ASN A 3 56.08 -40.31 -49.53
N ARG A 4 54.85 -40.61 -49.86
CA ARG A 4 53.86 -39.64 -50.28
C ARG A 4 52.63 -39.85 -49.45
N LEU A 5 52.38 -38.94 -48.50
CA LEU A 5 51.11 -38.70 -47.84
C LEU A 5 50.10 -38.26 -48.90
N ILE A 6 48.98 -38.91 -48.93
CA ILE A 6 47.73 -38.44 -49.58
C ILE A 6 46.84 -37.90 -48.47
N THR A 7 46.76 -36.57 -48.42
CA THR A 7 45.85 -35.87 -47.54
C THR A 7 44.47 -35.88 -48.18
N ALA A 8 43.54 -36.60 -47.58
CA ALA A 8 42.15 -36.53 -47.97
C ALA A 8 41.55 -35.24 -47.36
N LEU A 9 41.15 -34.32 -48.21
CA LEU A 9 40.43 -33.12 -47.87
C LEU A 9 38.94 -33.43 -47.77
N THR A 10 38.42 -33.67 -46.55
CA THR A 10 37.00 -33.78 -46.32
C THR A 10 36.41 -32.38 -46.26
N LEU A 11 35.66 -32.01 -47.31
CA LEU A 11 34.84 -30.81 -47.31
C LEU A 11 33.66 -31.03 -46.36
N LEU A 12 33.70 -30.49 -45.16
CA LEU A 12 32.57 -30.34 -44.30
C LEU A 12 31.76 -29.10 -44.76
N THR A 13 30.69 -29.35 -45.54
CA THR A 13 29.69 -28.31 -45.81
C THR A 13 28.89 -28.10 -44.56
N GLY A 14 29.35 -27.21 -43.68
CA GLY A 14 28.58 -26.68 -42.58
C GLY A 14 27.46 -25.81 -43.15
N ILE A 15 26.23 -26.28 -43.09
CA ILE A 15 25.05 -25.43 -43.27
C ILE A 15 25.06 -24.49 -42.11
N LEU A 16 25.54 -23.26 -42.31
CA LEU A 16 25.35 -22.14 -41.40
C LEU A 16 23.85 -21.83 -41.46
N LEU A 17 23.06 -22.35 -40.51
CA LEU A 17 21.70 -21.90 -40.26
C LEU A 17 21.85 -20.45 -39.71
N ILE A 18 21.87 -19.49 -40.63
CA ILE A 18 21.66 -18.08 -40.26
C ILE A 18 20.19 -18.01 -39.85
N CYS A 19 19.93 -18.17 -38.55
CA CYS A 19 18.72 -17.62 -37.99
C CYS A 19 18.79 -16.12 -38.18
N SER A 20 18.25 -15.63 -39.29
CA SER A 20 17.88 -14.23 -39.40
C SER A 20 16.77 -14.01 -38.39
N PHE A 21 17.15 -13.62 -37.18
CA PHE A 21 16.24 -12.87 -36.35
C PHE A 21 15.88 -11.64 -37.20
N ALA A 22 14.67 -11.58 -37.69
CA ALA A 22 14.12 -10.34 -38.18
C ALA A 22 14.19 -9.40 -36.94
N LEU A 23 15.15 -8.49 -36.97
CA LEU A 23 15.16 -7.34 -36.05
C LEU A 23 13.85 -6.64 -36.36
N GLY A 24 12.85 -6.78 -35.47
CA GLY A 24 11.61 -6.03 -35.55
C GLY A 24 11.98 -4.55 -35.58
N GLU A 25 11.24 -3.75 -36.33
CA GLU A 25 11.45 -2.30 -36.35
C GLU A 25 11.40 -1.76 -34.92
N ASP A 26 12.36 -0.89 -34.56
CA ASP A 26 12.35 -0.23 -33.26
C ASP A 26 11.07 0.61 -33.09
N VAL A 27 10.44 0.55 -31.92
CA VAL A 27 9.32 1.37 -31.55
C VAL A 27 9.82 2.57 -30.74
N ILE A 28 9.38 3.74 -31.10
CA ILE A 28 9.85 5.01 -30.53
C ILE A 28 8.70 5.70 -29.80
N LEU A 29 8.95 6.09 -28.54
CA LEU A 29 8.13 7.02 -27.77
C LEU A 29 8.81 8.39 -27.76
N THR A 30 8.05 9.45 -28.08
CA THR A 30 8.51 10.84 -27.89
C THR A 30 7.49 11.57 -27.04
N VAL A 31 7.89 12.02 -25.86
CA VAL A 31 7.07 12.73 -24.86
C VAL A 31 7.91 13.78 -24.16
N GLY A 32 7.33 14.95 -23.86
CA GLY A 32 8.01 16.01 -23.13
C GLY A 32 9.37 16.43 -23.75
N GLY A 33 9.55 16.28 -25.04
CA GLY A 33 10.82 16.54 -25.75
C GLY A 33 11.89 15.48 -25.53
N GLN A 34 11.57 14.38 -24.86
CA GLN A 34 12.45 13.22 -24.64
C GLN A 34 12.06 12.07 -25.57
N THR A 35 13.03 11.20 -25.89
CA THR A 35 12.80 10.05 -26.77
C THR A 35 13.30 8.77 -26.11
N PHE A 36 12.44 7.73 -26.14
CA PHE A 36 12.77 6.37 -25.74
C PHE A 36 12.58 5.43 -26.92
N THR A 37 13.45 4.42 -27.04
CA THR A 37 13.39 3.44 -28.13
C THR A 37 13.52 2.04 -27.58
N CYS A 38 12.69 1.12 -28.05
CA CYS A 38 12.79 -0.31 -27.73
C CYS A 38 12.46 -1.18 -28.94
N ALA A 39 12.78 -2.47 -28.86
CA ALA A 39 12.42 -3.45 -29.87
C ALA A 39 10.89 -3.69 -29.87
N ALA A 40 10.30 -3.92 -31.04
CA ALA A 40 8.85 -4.15 -31.18
C ALA A 40 8.35 -5.44 -30.48
N ASP A 41 9.23 -6.39 -30.19
CA ASP A 41 8.96 -7.63 -29.46
C ASP A 41 9.27 -7.55 -27.95
N ALA A 42 9.53 -6.34 -27.42
CA ALA A 42 9.82 -6.14 -26.02
C ALA A 42 8.62 -6.60 -25.14
N THR A 43 8.94 -7.39 -24.13
CA THR A 43 7.95 -7.85 -23.14
C THR A 43 7.97 -7.05 -21.85
N GLN A 44 9.07 -6.35 -21.59
CA GLN A 44 9.27 -5.43 -20.46
C GLN A 44 10.12 -4.26 -20.91
N ILE A 45 9.79 -3.08 -20.46
CA ILE A 45 10.55 -1.85 -20.72
C ILE A 45 10.72 -1.04 -19.44
N ASP A 46 11.82 -0.32 -19.35
CA ASP A 46 12.10 0.68 -18.31
C ASP A 46 12.41 1.99 -19.01
N LEU A 47 11.54 2.99 -18.81
CA LEU A 47 11.74 4.32 -19.39
C LEU A 47 12.88 5.11 -18.74
N GLY A 48 13.44 4.63 -17.62
CA GLY A 48 14.53 5.29 -16.90
C GLY A 48 14.14 6.69 -16.45
N ASP A 49 14.92 7.69 -16.90
CA ASP A 49 14.69 9.11 -16.56
C ASP A 49 13.68 9.80 -17.49
N VAL A 50 13.11 9.11 -18.48
CA VAL A 50 12.07 9.67 -19.34
C VAL A 50 10.78 9.84 -18.52
N THR A 51 10.26 11.05 -18.51
CA THR A 51 9.02 11.39 -17.84
C THR A 51 7.91 11.66 -18.85
N VAL A 52 6.70 11.22 -18.57
CA VAL A 52 5.51 11.54 -19.36
C VAL A 52 4.82 12.75 -18.71
N PRO A 53 4.85 13.94 -19.31
CA PRO A 53 4.16 15.12 -18.79
C PRO A 53 2.64 14.88 -18.68
N ASP A 54 1.98 15.54 -17.72
CA ASP A 54 0.54 15.39 -17.51
C ASP A 54 -0.28 16.22 -18.53
N THR A 55 -0.09 15.91 -19.82
CA THR A 55 -0.89 16.47 -20.91
C THR A 55 -1.63 15.38 -21.68
N ASP A 56 -2.75 15.72 -22.29
CA ASP A 56 -3.51 14.77 -23.10
C ASP A 56 -2.71 14.32 -24.34
N GLU A 57 -1.86 15.20 -24.88
CA GLU A 57 -1.01 14.91 -26.03
C GLU A 57 0.06 13.87 -25.69
N ASP A 58 0.76 14.03 -24.54
CA ASP A 58 1.80 13.08 -24.12
C ASP A 58 1.20 11.72 -23.78
N TYR A 59 0.03 11.69 -23.12
CA TYR A 59 -0.67 10.43 -22.86
C TYR A 59 -1.23 9.77 -24.12
N ALA A 60 -1.63 10.55 -25.14
CA ALA A 60 -1.98 9.99 -26.44
C ALA A 60 -0.76 9.38 -27.14
N ALA A 61 0.41 10.04 -27.05
CA ALA A 61 1.66 9.49 -27.57
C ALA A 61 2.09 8.20 -26.84
N LEU A 62 1.93 8.16 -25.51
CA LEU A 62 2.18 6.94 -24.72
C LEU A 62 1.26 5.79 -25.16
N ARG A 63 -0.04 6.02 -25.32
CA ARG A 63 -0.99 5.00 -25.83
C ARG A 63 -0.59 4.50 -27.20
N ALA A 64 -0.31 5.40 -28.13
CA ALA A 64 0.11 5.03 -29.48
C ALA A 64 1.43 4.25 -29.52
N PHE A 65 2.29 4.45 -28.53
CA PHE A 65 3.52 3.66 -28.33
C PHE A 65 3.19 2.27 -27.78
N LEU A 66 2.38 2.17 -26.72
CA LEU A 66 1.97 0.90 -26.09
C LEU A 66 1.22 0.00 -27.06
N ASP A 67 0.38 0.56 -27.92
CA ASP A 67 -0.39 -0.15 -28.95
C ASP A 67 0.52 -0.88 -29.97
N LYS A 68 1.75 -0.44 -30.13
CA LYS A 68 2.75 -1.08 -31.01
C LYS A 68 3.51 -2.22 -30.34
N LEU A 69 3.25 -2.48 -29.05
CA LEU A 69 3.97 -3.46 -28.22
C LEU A 69 3.02 -4.53 -27.68
N PRO A 70 2.42 -5.38 -28.54
CA PRO A 70 1.38 -6.32 -28.13
C PRO A 70 1.85 -7.40 -27.14
N GLY A 71 3.18 -7.64 -27.06
CA GLY A 71 3.80 -8.58 -26.12
C GLY A 71 4.15 -7.97 -24.76
N LEU A 72 3.94 -6.66 -24.58
CA LEU A 72 4.37 -5.96 -23.39
C LEU A 72 3.53 -6.35 -22.16
N THR A 73 4.24 -6.72 -21.08
CA THR A 73 3.63 -7.12 -19.80
C THR A 73 4.05 -6.24 -18.63
N LYS A 74 5.11 -5.42 -18.80
CA LYS A 74 5.61 -4.51 -17.76
C LYS A 74 6.18 -3.24 -18.36
N VAL A 75 5.83 -2.12 -17.77
CA VAL A 75 6.41 -0.79 -18.07
C VAL A 75 6.83 -0.16 -16.76
N ASP A 76 8.14 0.06 -16.56
CA ASP A 76 8.66 0.86 -15.47
C ASP A 76 8.86 2.31 -15.94
N MET A 77 8.11 3.22 -15.34
CA MET A 77 8.09 4.66 -15.61
C MET A 77 8.07 5.44 -14.29
N PHE A 78 8.90 5.04 -13.33
CA PHE A 78 8.91 5.59 -11.97
C PHE A 78 9.34 7.06 -11.89
N SER A 79 10.01 7.57 -12.89
CA SER A 79 10.32 9.01 -13.04
C SER A 79 9.09 9.84 -13.42
N THR A 80 8.00 9.19 -13.87
CA THR A 80 6.74 9.84 -14.19
C THR A 80 5.88 9.98 -12.94
N ASP A 81 5.56 11.21 -12.60
CA ASP A 81 4.54 11.54 -11.61
C ASP A 81 3.15 11.46 -12.27
N ILE A 82 2.35 10.48 -11.88
CA ILE A 82 1.02 10.26 -12.46
C ILE A 82 -0.08 10.60 -11.43
N SER A 83 -1.13 11.29 -11.87
CA SER A 83 -2.30 11.48 -11.01
C SER A 83 -3.10 10.18 -10.86
N PRO A 84 -3.85 9.99 -9.75
CA PRO A 84 -4.74 8.85 -9.59
C PRO A 84 -5.70 8.70 -10.77
N GLU A 85 -6.28 9.80 -11.23
CA GLU A 85 -7.24 9.82 -12.33
C GLU A 85 -6.60 9.33 -13.64
N ARG A 86 -5.36 9.73 -13.91
CA ARG A 86 -4.61 9.28 -15.09
C ARG A 86 -4.32 7.81 -15.06
N LEU A 87 -3.84 7.29 -13.89
CA LEU A 87 -3.54 5.87 -13.76
C LEU A 87 -4.82 5.02 -13.87
N LEU A 88 -5.91 5.46 -13.22
CA LEU A 88 -7.20 4.78 -13.27
C LEU A 88 -7.82 4.78 -14.67
N ALA A 89 -7.49 5.77 -15.52
CA ALA A 89 -7.92 5.81 -16.91
C ALA A 89 -7.01 4.96 -17.82
N LEU A 90 -5.68 5.02 -17.63
CA LEU A 90 -4.71 4.35 -18.51
C LEU A 90 -4.65 2.83 -18.29
N ALA A 91 -4.50 2.39 -17.02
CA ALA A 91 -4.20 1.00 -16.74
C ALA A 91 -5.29 -0.01 -17.17
N PRO A 92 -6.60 0.31 -17.09
CA PRO A 92 -7.64 -0.59 -17.60
C PRO A 92 -7.62 -0.80 -19.10
N GLU A 93 -7.05 0.13 -19.89
CA GLU A 93 -6.90 -0.02 -21.33
C GLU A 93 -5.86 -1.11 -21.67
N TYR A 94 -4.93 -1.38 -20.74
CA TYR A 94 -3.82 -2.33 -20.91
C TYR A 94 -3.77 -3.33 -19.74
N PRO A 95 -4.78 -4.18 -19.56
CA PRO A 95 -4.90 -5.05 -18.37
C PRO A 95 -3.77 -6.08 -18.25
N GLN A 96 -3.03 -6.35 -19.35
CA GLN A 96 -1.89 -7.25 -19.37
C GLN A 96 -0.60 -6.57 -18.89
N ILE A 97 -0.57 -5.22 -18.78
CA ILE A 97 0.63 -4.46 -18.44
C ILE A 97 0.63 -4.10 -16.95
N LYS A 98 1.70 -4.49 -16.24
CA LYS A 98 2.01 -3.95 -14.92
C LYS A 98 2.73 -2.61 -15.08
N PHE A 99 2.09 -1.52 -14.61
CA PHE A 99 2.68 -0.19 -14.63
C PHE A 99 3.47 0.07 -13.35
N GLY A 100 4.79 0.33 -13.48
CA GLY A 100 5.64 0.87 -12.42
C GLY A 100 5.67 2.39 -12.53
N CYS A 101 5.00 3.11 -11.62
CA CYS A 101 4.94 4.57 -11.66
C CYS A 101 4.89 5.19 -10.26
N THR A 102 5.04 6.51 -10.18
CA THR A 102 4.90 7.28 -8.96
C THR A 102 3.56 8.00 -8.98
N ILE A 103 2.66 7.59 -8.07
CA ILE A 103 1.31 8.15 -7.95
C ILE A 103 1.37 9.38 -7.06
N ILE A 104 0.84 10.49 -7.52
CA ILE A 104 0.78 11.75 -6.78
C ILE A 104 -0.54 11.85 -6.03
N ILE A 105 -0.52 11.57 -4.73
CA ILE A 105 -1.69 11.74 -3.86
C ILE A 105 -1.69 13.20 -3.34
N PRO A 106 -2.62 14.05 -3.79
CA PRO A 106 -2.61 15.46 -3.44
C PRO A 106 -2.78 15.65 -1.93
N CYS A 107 -1.96 16.52 -1.32
CA CYS A 107 -2.15 16.93 0.07
C CYS A 107 -3.02 18.17 0.11
N ARG A 108 -4.32 18.05 0.43
CA ARG A 108 -5.24 19.18 0.55
C ARG A 108 -5.48 19.53 2.01
N ASN A 109 -4.45 20.02 2.70
CA ASN A 109 -4.64 20.62 4.01
C ASN A 109 -5.07 22.08 3.83
N THR A 110 -6.29 22.43 4.24
CA THR A 110 -6.81 23.81 4.15
C THR A 110 -6.01 24.81 4.96
N LEU A 111 -5.31 24.35 6.01
CA LEU A 111 -4.50 25.18 6.91
C LEU A 111 -3.04 25.30 6.45
N ARG A 112 -2.56 24.41 5.58
CA ARG A 112 -1.20 24.38 5.06
C ARG A 112 -1.21 24.05 3.58
N LYS A 113 -1.50 25.05 2.76
CA LYS A 113 -1.61 24.95 1.30
C LYS A 113 -0.27 24.69 0.59
N ASP A 114 0.84 24.81 1.32
CA ASP A 114 2.22 24.75 0.86
C ASP A 114 2.85 23.34 1.01
N ARG A 115 2.10 22.35 1.49
CA ARG A 115 2.64 20.99 1.61
C ARG A 115 2.73 20.31 0.25
N PRO A 116 3.88 19.64 0.00
CA PRO A 116 4.00 18.84 -1.22
C PRO A 116 3.00 17.67 -1.20
N PRO A 117 2.59 17.19 -2.37
CA PRO A 117 1.80 15.98 -2.46
C PRO A 117 2.56 14.78 -1.91
N HIS A 118 1.82 13.76 -1.48
CA HIS A 118 2.41 12.47 -1.15
C HIS A 118 2.74 11.72 -2.44
N ARG A 119 3.83 10.99 -2.43
CA ARG A 119 4.30 10.19 -3.56
C ARG A 119 4.22 8.72 -3.15
N LEU A 120 3.38 7.96 -3.84
CA LEU A 120 3.22 6.52 -3.69
C LEU A 120 3.74 5.84 -4.95
N ARG A 121 4.79 5.04 -4.82
CA ARG A 121 5.24 4.19 -5.93
C ARG A 121 4.42 2.90 -5.94
N THR A 122 4.17 2.37 -7.11
CA THR A 122 3.44 1.10 -7.25
C THR A 122 4.22 -0.11 -6.75
N ASP A 123 5.52 0.03 -6.49
CA ASP A 123 6.41 -0.97 -5.88
C ASP A 123 6.74 -0.66 -4.39
N ASP A 124 6.10 0.33 -3.78
CA ASP A 124 6.27 0.63 -2.36
C ASP A 124 5.73 -0.52 -1.50
N THR A 125 6.45 -0.79 -0.41
CA THR A 125 6.01 -1.73 0.63
C THR A 125 5.34 -1.02 1.81
N ALA A 126 5.50 0.31 1.92
CA ALA A 126 4.87 1.13 2.94
C ALA A 126 4.47 2.49 2.40
N PHE A 127 3.32 2.99 2.82
CA PHE A 127 2.84 4.33 2.46
C PHE A 127 2.19 5.02 3.65
N SER A 128 2.55 6.28 3.89
CA SER A 128 1.95 7.10 4.94
C SER A 128 1.56 8.47 4.41
N THR A 129 0.36 8.89 4.74
CA THR A 129 -0.08 10.27 4.53
C THR A 129 0.40 11.22 5.63
N GLN A 130 1.17 10.72 6.61
CA GLN A 130 1.67 11.47 7.76
C GLN A 130 0.58 12.23 8.52
N HIS A 131 -0.61 11.65 8.62
CA HIS A 131 -1.77 12.23 9.30
C HIS A 131 -2.24 13.60 8.73
N ASN A 132 -2.02 13.87 7.45
CA ASN A 132 -2.18 15.21 6.90
C ASN A 132 -3.27 15.37 5.84
N LEU A 133 -4.03 14.34 5.55
CA LEU A 133 -5.17 14.45 4.62
C LEU A 133 -6.44 15.01 5.27
N SER A 134 -6.38 15.49 6.50
CA SER A 134 -7.49 15.83 7.40
C SER A 134 -8.47 16.90 6.89
N SER A 135 -8.36 17.35 5.67
CA SER A 135 -9.29 18.32 5.09
C SER A 135 -9.46 18.18 3.59
N SER A 136 -9.07 17.06 3.02
CA SER A 136 -9.22 16.86 1.59
C SER A 136 -10.63 16.37 1.25
N SER A 137 -11.33 17.13 0.42
CA SER A 137 -12.50 16.67 -0.31
C SER A 137 -12.08 15.77 -1.47
N HIS A 138 -11.24 14.75 -1.22
CA HIS A 138 -10.95 13.77 -2.26
C HIS A 138 -12.14 12.89 -2.44
N ASP A 139 -12.49 12.67 -3.67
CA ASP A 139 -13.28 11.54 -4.06
C ASP A 139 -12.61 10.26 -3.53
N GLU A 140 -13.38 9.39 -2.92
CA GLU A 140 -12.88 8.12 -2.37
C GLU A 140 -12.23 7.25 -3.44
N SER A 141 -12.61 7.47 -4.71
CA SER A 141 -12.02 6.83 -5.89
C SER A 141 -10.51 7.00 -6.00
N VAL A 142 -9.93 8.03 -5.38
CA VAL A 142 -8.47 8.23 -5.35
C VAL A 142 -7.75 7.02 -4.77
N TRP A 143 -8.37 6.32 -3.81
CA TRP A 143 -7.78 5.16 -3.13
C TRP A 143 -7.85 3.87 -3.96
N GLU A 144 -8.63 3.87 -5.06
CA GLU A 144 -8.66 2.72 -5.96
C GLU A 144 -7.30 2.44 -6.62
N VAL A 145 -6.40 3.41 -6.64
CA VAL A 145 -5.02 3.21 -7.12
C VAL A 145 -4.25 2.16 -6.34
N LEU A 146 -4.67 1.85 -5.10
CA LEU A 146 -4.03 0.82 -4.28
C LEU A 146 -4.08 -0.57 -4.94
N LYS A 147 -5.01 -0.82 -5.87
CA LYS A 147 -5.03 -2.06 -6.68
C LYS A 147 -3.78 -2.24 -7.54
N TYR A 148 -3.03 -1.16 -7.78
CA TYR A 148 -1.76 -1.18 -8.51
C TYR A 148 -0.53 -1.23 -7.58
N CYS A 149 -0.73 -1.35 -6.26
CA CYS A 149 0.32 -1.42 -5.24
C CYS A 149 0.30 -2.78 -4.50
N PRO A 150 0.52 -3.92 -5.19
CA PRO A 150 0.33 -5.26 -4.62
C PRO A 150 1.33 -5.63 -3.54
N ASP A 151 2.46 -4.91 -3.49
CA ASP A 151 3.57 -5.19 -2.57
C ASP A 151 3.45 -4.43 -1.24
N LEU A 152 2.35 -3.67 -1.06
CA LEU A 152 2.14 -2.84 0.12
C LEU A 152 1.88 -3.70 1.37
N LEU A 153 2.71 -3.53 2.39
CA LEU A 153 2.64 -4.23 3.68
C LEU A 153 2.23 -3.30 4.83
N ALA A 154 2.44 -1.99 4.67
CA ALA A 154 2.11 -1.01 5.70
C ALA A 154 1.40 0.22 5.11
N LEU A 155 0.28 0.59 5.71
CA LEU A 155 -0.54 1.72 5.26
C LEU A 155 -0.95 2.60 6.44
N ASP A 156 -0.58 3.90 6.41
CA ASP A 156 -1.05 4.90 7.35
C ASP A 156 -1.88 5.96 6.60
N ILE A 157 -3.17 5.90 6.81
CA ILE A 157 -4.18 6.83 6.31
C ILE A 157 -4.95 7.50 7.44
N GLY A 158 -4.34 7.61 8.60
CA GLY A 158 -4.93 8.30 9.76
C GLY A 158 -5.24 9.77 9.46
N HIS A 159 -6.18 10.34 10.24
CA HIS A 159 -6.65 11.74 10.11
C HIS A 159 -7.32 12.07 8.76
N ASN A 160 -7.87 11.08 8.07
CA ASN A 160 -8.64 11.24 6.83
C ASN A 160 -10.14 11.31 7.12
N ASN A 161 -10.61 12.47 7.55
CA ASN A 161 -12.02 12.66 7.97
C ASN A 161 -13.03 12.62 6.80
N THR A 162 -12.57 12.52 5.58
CA THR A 162 -13.41 12.54 4.37
C THR A 162 -13.68 11.15 3.80
N ILE A 163 -12.88 10.16 4.16
CA ILE A 163 -13.10 8.79 3.70
C ILE A 163 -14.32 8.22 4.45
N LYS A 164 -15.32 7.76 3.72
CA LYS A 164 -16.53 7.13 4.24
C LYS A 164 -16.62 5.65 3.89
N ASP A 165 -16.08 5.30 2.73
CA ASP A 165 -16.00 3.92 2.22
C ASP A 165 -14.54 3.44 2.22
N TYR A 166 -14.29 2.37 2.94
CA TYR A 166 -12.98 1.73 3.07
C TYR A 166 -12.88 0.45 2.24
N SER A 167 -13.78 0.23 1.28
CA SER A 167 -13.77 -0.96 0.41
C SER A 167 -12.50 -1.10 -0.41
N PHE A 168 -11.78 0.00 -0.68
CA PHE A 168 -10.46 -0.01 -1.34
C PHE A 168 -9.40 -0.82 -0.57
N LEU A 169 -9.58 -1.03 0.73
CA LEU A 169 -8.70 -1.90 1.53
C LEU A 169 -8.70 -3.35 1.04
N ASN A 170 -9.73 -3.78 0.30
CA ASN A 170 -9.75 -5.10 -0.34
C ASN A 170 -8.65 -5.25 -1.41
N TYR A 171 -8.09 -4.16 -1.93
CA TYR A 171 -6.99 -4.21 -2.89
C TYR A 171 -5.64 -4.53 -2.25
N VAL A 172 -5.52 -4.37 -0.93
CA VAL A 172 -4.26 -4.56 -0.19
C VAL A 172 -4.42 -5.56 0.98
N PRO A 173 -4.85 -6.81 0.71
CA PRO A 173 -5.15 -7.79 1.76
C PRO A 173 -3.90 -8.30 2.50
N ASN A 174 -2.71 -8.03 1.97
CA ASN A 174 -1.43 -8.48 2.53
C ASN A 174 -0.86 -7.51 3.58
N LEU A 175 -1.62 -6.48 3.98
CA LEU A 175 -1.17 -5.55 5.00
C LEU A 175 -0.86 -6.27 6.31
N ARG A 176 0.29 -5.93 6.88
CA ARG A 176 0.72 -6.29 8.23
C ARG A 176 0.50 -5.14 9.21
N VAL A 177 0.49 -3.91 8.71
CA VAL A 177 0.31 -2.69 9.49
C VAL A 177 -0.76 -1.81 8.86
N LEU A 178 -1.77 -1.44 9.65
CA LEU A 178 -2.79 -0.49 9.22
C LEU A 178 -3.03 0.55 10.31
N ILE A 179 -2.86 1.82 9.95
CA ILE A 179 -3.18 2.97 10.79
C ILE A 179 -4.25 3.80 10.09
N MET A 180 -5.44 3.87 10.70
CA MET A 180 -6.57 4.66 10.20
C MET A 180 -7.29 5.38 11.35
N SER A 181 -6.52 5.81 12.34
CA SER A 181 -7.04 6.54 13.49
C SER A 181 -7.46 7.96 13.16
N PHE A 182 -8.40 8.52 13.93
CA PHE A 182 -8.91 9.88 13.77
C PHE A 182 -9.60 10.13 12.42
N ASN A 183 -10.20 9.11 11.84
CA ASN A 183 -10.93 9.21 10.58
C ASN A 183 -12.41 9.62 10.77
N ARG A 184 -12.75 10.12 11.94
CA ARG A 184 -14.05 10.68 12.27
C ARG A 184 -14.15 12.15 11.86
N ASN A 185 -15.31 12.56 11.35
CA ASN A 185 -15.61 13.99 11.20
C ASN A 185 -15.60 14.69 12.57
N GLN A 186 -14.69 15.64 12.78
CA GLN A 186 -14.49 16.33 14.07
C GLN A 186 -15.66 17.24 14.48
N ARG A 187 -16.62 17.49 13.58
CA ARG A 187 -17.73 18.41 13.83
C ARG A 187 -18.92 17.82 14.58
N GLY A 188 -18.80 16.58 15.08
CA GLY A 188 -19.87 15.96 15.87
C GLY A 188 -21.09 15.51 15.05
N GLU A 189 -21.00 15.53 13.74
CA GLU A 189 -22.03 14.95 12.89
C GLU A 189 -22.01 13.43 13.09
N GLU A 190 -23.13 12.91 13.59
CA GLU A 190 -23.37 11.47 13.73
C GLU A 190 -23.56 10.87 12.33
N GLY A 191 -22.47 10.52 11.70
CA GLY A 191 -22.51 9.68 10.50
C GLY A 191 -22.71 8.21 10.85
N PRO A 192 -23.02 7.35 9.88
CA PRO A 192 -23.03 5.91 10.10
C PRO A 192 -21.65 5.44 10.58
N PRO A 193 -21.58 4.35 11.39
CA PRO A 193 -20.32 3.73 11.74
C PRO A 193 -19.52 3.36 10.49
N ILE A 194 -18.19 3.47 10.61
CA ILE A 194 -17.28 3.02 9.55
C ILE A 194 -17.36 1.49 9.46
N ASP A 195 -17.56 0.99 8.25
CA ASP A 195 -17.47 -0.43 7.92
C ASP A 195 -16.00 -0.83 7.77
N ILE A 196 -15.56 -1.76 8.63
CA ILE A 196 -14.21 -2.33 8.61
C ILE A 196 -14.19 -3.78 8.10
N SER A 197 -15.26 -4.24 7.45
CA SER A 197 -15.33 -5.60 6.90
C SER A 197 -14.13 -5.98 6.01
N PRO A 198 -13.53 -5.07 5.21
CA PRO A 198 -12.34 -5.40 4.43
C PRO A 198 -11.14 -5.85 5.29
N ILE A 199 -11.02 -5.35 6.53
CA ILE A 199 -9.92 -5.73 7.44
C ILE A 199 -9.98 -7.23 7.77
N GLY A 200 -11.15 -7.84 7.78
CA GLY A 200 -11.32 -9.28 8.02
C GLY A 200 -10.63 -10.18 6.97
N ASN A 201 -10.21 -9.64 5.85
CA ASN A 201 -9.44 -10.33 4.81
C ASN A 201 -7.92 -10.27 5.03
N MET A 202 -7.44 -9.41 5.94
CA MET A 202 -6.02 -9.17 6.21
C MET A 202 -5.47 -10.20 7.20
N LYS A 203 -5.16 -11.41 6.71
CA LYS A 203 -4.74 -12.55 7.58
C LYS A 203 -3.34 -12.39 8.19
N ASP A 204 -2.54 -11.49 7.62
CA ASP A 204 -1.19 -11.19 8.07
C ASP A 204 -1.10 -9.89 8.90
N LEU A 205 -2.26 -9.30 9.26
CA LEU A 205 -2.30 -8.07 10.04
C LEU A 205 -1.78 -8.31 11.47
N GLU A 206 -0.75 -7.56 11.84
CA GLU A 206 -0.04 -7.63 13.14
C GLU A 206 -0.28 -6.39 13.99
N TYR A 207 -0.45 -5.23 13.36
CA TYR A 207 -0.68 -3.94 14.02
C TYR A 207 -1.89 -3.24 13.42
N LEU A 208 -2.83 -2.84 14.27
CA LEU A 208 -4.01 -2.08 13.87
C LEU A 208 -4.27 -0.91 14.82
N GLU A 209 -4.33 0.30 14.27
CA GLU A 209 -4.71 1.49 15.01
C GLU A 209 -5.93 2.14 14.35
N ILE A 210 -7.09 2.02 15.01
CA ILE A 210 -8.40 2.52 14.55
C ILE A 210 -9.10 3.34 15.63
N CYS A 211 -8.33 3.98 16.51
CA CYS A 211 -8.93 4.79 17.57
C CYS A 211 -9.58 6.08 17.01
N LYS A 212 -10.62 6.55 17.69
CA LYS A 212 -11.38 7.77 17.32
C LYS A 212 -11.87 7.76 15.87
N SER A 213 -12.43 6.64 15.42
CA SER A 213 -12.80 6.43 14.01
C SER A 213 -14.26 6.06 13.80
N ASN A 214 -15.14 6.29 14.80
CA ASN A 214 -16.57 5.98 14.71
C ASN A 214 -16.86 4.51 14.31
N ILE A 215 -16.14 3.55 14.93
CA ILE A 215 -16.32 2.12 14.69
C ILE A 215 -17.27 1.56 15.74
N ALA A 216 -18.21 0.73 15.32
CA ALA A 216 -19.17 0.08 16.20
C ALA A 216 -19.07 -1.46 16.14
N ASP A 217 -18.79 -2.02 14.97
CA ASP A 217 -18.66 -3.46 14.76
C ASP A 217 -17.20 -3.82 14.51
N ILE A 218 -16.66 -4.70 15.36
CA ILE A 218 -15.33 -5.26 15.24
C ILE A 218 -15.32 -6.76 14.92
N SER A 219 -16.47 -7.32 14.55
CA SER A 219 -16.57 -8.74 14.19
C SER A 219 -15.56 -9.17 13.10
N PRO A 220 -15.18 -8.32 12.11
CA PRO A 220 -14.16 -8.68 11.13
C PRO A 220 -12.79 -9.01 11.74
N LEU A 221 -12.47 -8.41 12.90
CA LEU A 221 -11.17 -8.60 13.56
C LEU A 221 -10.96 -10.04 14.07
N ALA A 222 -12.04 -10.80 14.31
CA ALA A 222 -11.92 -12.20 14.71
C ALA A 222 -11.11 -13.06 13.73
N ASN A 223 -10.98 -12.60 12.48
CA ASN A 223 -10.19 -13.25 11.44
C ASN A 223 -8.70 -12.87 11.43
N CYS A 224 -8.31 -11.80 12.15
CA CYS A 224 -6.95 -11.26 12.16
C CYS A 224 -6.12 -11.95 13.26
N THR A 225 -5.90 -13.25 13.16
CA THR A 225 -5.32 -14.07 14.23
C THR A 225 -3.85 -13.82 14.52
N LYS A 226 -3.16 -13.09 13.64
CA LYS A 226 -1.77 -12.65 13.86
C LYS A 226 -1.66 -11.28 14.54
N LEU A 227 -2.80 -10.64 14.86
CA LEU A 227 -2.81 -9.31 15.43
C LEU A 227 -2.15 -9.31 16.82
N MET A 228 -1.13 -8.48 16.97
CA MET A 228 -0.33 -8.33 18.19
C MET A 228 -0.67 -7.04 18.94
N ASP A 229 -0.78 -5.92 18.23
CA ASP A 229 -1.11 -4.62 18.79
C ASP A 229 -2.42 -4.08 18.21
N LEU A 230 -3.35 -3.75 19.08
CA LEU A 230 -4.67 -3.24 18.70
C LEU A 230 -5.07 -2.01 19.51
N ASN A 231 -5.30 -0.89 18.81
CA ASN A 231 -5.84 0.32 19.41
C ASN A 231 -7.24 0.61 18.87
N ILE A 232 -8.26 0.33 19.69
CA ILE A 232 -9.69 0.57 19.40
C ILE A 232 -10.31 1.63 20.31
N GLY A 233 -9.51 2.37 21.05
CA GLY A 233 -10.00 3.36 22.01
C GLY A 233 -10.88 4.43 21.38
N THR A 234 -11.84 4.93 22.15
CA THR A 234 -12.68 6.06 21.76
C THR A 234 -13.47 5.79 20.47
N ASN A 235 -14.30 4.78 20.50
CA ASN A 235 -15.19 4.35 19.43
C ASN A 235 -16.62 4.12 19.96
N HIS A 236 -17.44 3.31 19.31
CA HIS A 236 -18.81 2.94 19.69
C HIS A 236 -19.00 1.42 19.79
N ILE A 237 -17.93 0.69 20.10
CA ILE A 237 -17.90 -0.77 20.15
C ILE A 237 -18.64 -1.25 21.42
N LYS A 238 -19.61 -2.12 21.25
CA LYS A 238 -20.40 -2.67 22.36
C LYS A 238 -20.08 -4.13 22.66
N ASP A 239 -19.55 -4.84 21.68
CA ASP A 239 -19.23 -6.27 21.77
C ASP A 239 -17.73 -6.48 21.59
N LEU A 240 -17.08 -7.03 22.62
CA LEU A 240 -15.65 -7.35 22.61
C LEU A 240 -15.39 -8.85 22.34
N THR A 241 -16.44 -9.67 22.19
CA THR A 241 -16.30 -11.12 21.96
C THR A 241 -15.47 -11.47 20.70
N PRO A 242 -15.44 -10.66 19.61
CA PRO A 242 -14.55 -10.93 18.48
C PRO A 242 -13.08 -10.99 18.84
N LEU A 243 -12.66 -10.40 19.97
CA LEU A 243 -11.27 -10.40 20.42
C LEU A 243 -10.87 -11.67 21.21
N TYR A 244 -11.83 -12.49 21.66
CA TYR A 244 -11.59 -13.65 22.54
C TYR A 244 -10.68 -14.71 21.89
N GLY A 245 -10.70 -14.80 20.56
CA GLY A 245 -9.89 -15.72 19.77
C GLY A 245 -8.49 -15.23 19.44
N LEU A 246 -8.16 -13.95 19.68
CA LEU A 246 -6.91 -13.32 19.23
C LEU A 246 -5.75 -13.61 20.20
N LYS A 247 -5.27 -14.85 20.20
CA LYS A 247 -4.21 -15.32 21.14
C LYS A 247 -2.83 -14.71 20.88
N SER A 248 -2.62 -14.13 19.73
CA SER A 248 -1.40 -13.39 19.41
C SER A 248 -1.38 -11.97 20.00
N LEU A 249 -2.52 -11.48 20.49
CA LEU A 249 -2.63 -10.12 20.97
C LEU A 249 -1.77 -9.92 22.23
N ARG A 250 -0.89 -8.94 22.20
CA ARG A 250 0.04 -8.58 23.29
C ARG A 250 -0.31 -7.25 23.93
N LYS A 251 -0.85 -6.32 23.14
CA LYS A 251 -1.16 -4.97 23.58
C LYS A 251 -2.49 -4.50 23.03
N LEU A 252 -3.38 -4.10 23.94
CA LEU A 252 -4.71 -3.63 23.61
C LEU A 252 -5.03 -2.32 24.31
N PHE A 253 -5.36 -1.29 23.55
CA PHE A 253 -5.91 -0.04 24.08
C PHE A 253 -7.40 0.06 23.75
N LEU A 254 -8.24 0.12 24.82
CA LEU A 254 -9.69 0.12 24.66
C LEU A 254 -10.42 1.20 25.48
N PHE A 255 -9.69 2.16 26.05
CA PHE A 255 -10.30 3.24 26.84
C PHE A 255 -11.37 3.98 26.03
N SER A 256 -12.56 4.13 26.62
CA SER A 256 -13.71 4.78 25.96
C SER A 256 -14.18 4.14 24.66
N CYS A 257 -13.94 2.82 24.45
CA CYS A 257 -14.33 2.15 23.21
C CYS A 257 -15.84 1.95 23.06
N HIS A 258 -16.62 1.96 24.14
CA HIS A 258 -18.06 1.66 24.11
C HIS A 258 -18.94 2.82 23.63
N ASN A 259 -18.59 4.06 23.94
CA ASN A 259 -19.55 5.14 23.74
C ASN A 259 -18.92 6.53 23.57
N TYR A 260 -17.63 6.62 23.26
CA TYR A 260 -16.95 7.89 23.11
C TYR A 260 -17.02 8.83 24.34
N SER A 261 -17.40 8.29 25.51
CA SER A 261 -17.76 9.07 26.70
C SER A 261 -16.56 9.60 27.49
N GLY A 262 -15.34 9.26 27.10
CA GLY A 262 -14.15 9.58 27.89
C GLY A 262 -14.06 8.77 29.19
N LYS A 263 -14.76 7.64 29.30
CA LYS A 263 -14.75 6.77 30.47
C LYS A 263 -14.13 5.41 30.14
N ALA A 264 -13.50 4.80 31.15
CA ALA A 264 -13.06 3.42 31.09
C ALA A 264 -14.27 2.49 30.92
N ILE A 265 -14.09 1.35 30.27
CA ILE A 265 -15.12 0.29 30.24
C ILE A 265 -15.18 -0.42 31.61
N PRO A 266 -16.29 -1.12 31.92
CA PRO A 266 -16.45 -1.83 33.19
C PRO A 266 -15.29 -2.81 33.45
N LYS A 267 -14.88 -2.91 34.71
CA LYS A 267 -13.78 -3.79 35.11
C LYS A 267 -14.10 -5.26 34.88
N GLU A 268 -15.35 -5.61 34.99
CA GLU A 268 -15.87 -6.96 34.80
C GLU A 268 -15.65 -7.41 33.35
N GLU A 269 -15.94 -6.52 32.39
CA GLU A 269 -15.74 -6.78 30.95
C GLU A 269 -14.26 -6.89 30.62
N VAL A 270 -13.40 -6.02 31.22
CA VAL A 270 -11.93 -6.12 31.06
C VAL A 270 -11.45 -7.44 31.60
N LYS A 271 -11.98 -7.87 32.77
CA LYS A 271 -11.58 -9.15 33.37
C LYS A 271 -12.00 -10.32 32.49
N GLU A 272 -13.24 -10.33 31.99
CA GLU A 272 -13.73 -11.37 31.08
C GLU A 272 -12.86 -11.46 29.84
N LEU A 273 -12.54 -10.32 29.21
CA LEU A 273 -11.65 -10.29 28.06
C LEU A 273 -10.24 -10.81 28.42
N GLN A 274 -9.68 -10.39 29.59
CA GLN A 274 -8.37 -10.85 30.06
C GLN A 274 -8.33 -12.36 30.29
N ASP A 275 -9.43 -12.96 30.77
CA ASP A 275 -9.51 -14.41 30.94
C ASP A 275 -9.42 -15.16 29.58
N HIS A 276 -9.81 -14.52 28.48
CA HIS A 276 -9.72 -15.08 27.12
C HIS A 276 -8.36 -14.81 26.45
N ILE A 277 -7.71 -13.68 26.73
CA ILE A 277 -6.41 -13.29 26.18
C ILE A 277 -5.43 -12.96 27.32
N PRO A 278 -4.99 -13.98 28.11
CA PRO A 278 -4.27 -13.78 29.37
C PRO A 278 -2.90 -13.10 29.18
N ASP A 279 -2.25 -13.27 28.03
CA ASP A 279 -0.92 -12.72 27.73
C ASP A 279 -0.99 -11.27 27.18
N CYS A 280 -2.18 -10.69 27.05
CA CYS A 280 -2.37 -9.35 26.53
C CYS A 280 -2.34 -8.29 27.63
N VAL A 281 -1.52 -7.26 27.46
CA VAL A 281 -1.58 -6.06 28.32
C VAL A 281 -2.75 -5.18 27.87
N ILE A 282 -3.81 -5.13 28.70
CA ILE A 282 -5.01 -4.34 28.39
C ILE A 282 -4.92 -2.97 29.07
N ASN A 283 -4.89 -1.91 28.26
CA ASN A 283 -4.94 -0.54 28.73
C ASN A 283 -6.37 0.02 28.63
N ASN A 284 -6.99 0.26 29.77
CA ASN A 284 -8.32 0.85 29.93
C ASN A 284 -8.27 2.14 30.77
N THR A 285 -7.21 2.93 30.64
CA THR A 285 -7.02 4.17 31.41
C THR A 285 -7.05 5.39 30.51
N HIS A 286 -7.23 6.58 31.12
CA HIS A 286 -7.34 7.88 30.44
C HIS A 286 -5.98 8.33 29.89
N LEU A 287 -5.27 7.51 29.17
CA LEU A 287 -4.08 7.95 28.47
C LEU A 287 -4.40 8.23 27.01
N ASN A 288 -3.79 9.27 26.47
CA ASN A 288 -3.93 9.66 25.09
C ASN A 288 -3.69 8.46 24.15
N CYS A 289 -4.64 8.15 23.29
CA CYS A 289 -4.54 7.09 22.31
C CYS A 289 -3.39 7.28 21.30
N GLY A 290 -2.76 8.43 21.25
CA GLY A 290 -1.64 8.72 20.37
C GLY A 290 -0.28 8.77 21.07
N GLY A 291 -0.18 9.31 22.29
CA GLY A 291 1.10 9.58 22.96
C GLY A 291 1.77 8.31 23.51
N PRO A 292 1.35 7.83 24.69
CA PRO A 292 2.00 6.66 25.32
C PRO A 292 1.87 5.36 24.50
N TRP A 293 0.78 5.22 23.71
CA TRP A 293 0.60 4.09 22.81
C TRP A 293 1.77 3.99 21.80
N ARG A 294 2.17 5.15 21.24
CA ARG A 294 3.20 5.25 20.20
C ARG A 294 4.63 5.34 20.74
N GLN A 295 4.82 5.28 22.07
CA GLN A 295 6.15 5.25 22.69
C GLN A 295 6.74 3.84 22.81
N GLY A 296 5.95 2.80 22.57
CA GLY A 296 6.43 1.41 22.57
C GLY A 296 7.43 1.15 21.44
N SER A 297 8.39 0.27 21.69
CA SER A 297 9.42 -0.11 20.72
C SER A 297 8.84 -0.70 19.45
N HIS A 298 7.76 -1.46 19.53
CA HIS A 298 7.04 -1.96 18.35
C HIS A 298 6.55 -0.82 17.44
N TYR A 299 5.92 0.24 18.01
CA TYR A 299 5.56 1.41 17.20
C TYR A 299 6.78 2.12 16.60
N GLN A 300 7.91 2.19 17.30
CA GLN A 300 9.13 2.80 16.77
C GLN A 300 9.67 2.01 15.57
N THR A 301 9.62 0.68 15.62
CA THR A 301 9.95 -0.19 14.48
C THR A 301 9.02 0.08 13.30
N LEU A 302 7.70 0.18 13.56
CA LEU A 302 6.71 0.48 12.52
C LEU A 302 6.88 1.88 11.93
N ALA A 303 7.17 2.88 12.79
CA ALA A 303 7.46 4.24 12.33
C ALA A 303 8.65 4.27 11.37
N SER A 304 9.66 3.40 11.59
CA SER A 304 10.79 3.26 10.67
C SER A 304 10.37 2.70 9.31
N MET A 305 9.36 1.84 9.22
CA MET A 305 8.80 1.39 7.94
C MET A 305 8.26 2.54 7.10
N PHE A 306 7.56 3.49 7.73
CA PHE A 306 7.00 4.67 7.04
C PHE A 306 8.03 5.75 6.75
N SER A 307 9.10 5.87 7.54
CA SER A 307 10.19 6.83 7.30
C SER A 307 11.13 6.36 6.19
N TYR A 308 10.99 5.14 5.74
CA TYR A 308 11.84 4.55 4.72
C TYR A 308 11.67 5.19 3.32
N GLN A 309 10.64 5.99 3.07
CA GLN A 309 10.60 6.84 1.87
C GLN A 309 11.85 7.74 1.71
N MET A 310 12.70 7.78 2.75
CA MET A 310 14.01 8.45 2.75
C MET A 310 15.20 7.48 2.63
N LEU A 311 14.99 6.17 2.63
CA LEU A 311 16.06 5.16 2.63
C LEU A 311 15.93 4.25 1.42
N ASP A 312 17.04 4.03 0.73
CA ASP A 312 17.12 3.24 -0.51
C ASP A 312 16.82 1.73 -0.38
N LYS A 313 16.41 1.25 0.78
CA LYS A 313 16.08 -0.17 1.01
C LYS A 313 14.98 -0.33 2.06
N PRO A 314 13.93 -1.15 1.80
CA PRO A 314 12.98 -1.54 2.83
C PRO A 314 13.71 -2.31 3.94
N GLN A 315 13.53 -1.88 5.19
CA GLN A 315 13.94 -2.70 6.32
C GLN A 315 12.91 -3.82 6.48
N ALA A 316 13.38 -5.04 6.64
CA ALA A 316 12.51 -6.15 6.97
C ALA A 316 11.82 -5.84 8.31
N TYR A 317 10.49 -5.98 8.34
CA TYR A 317 9.76 -5.95 9.59
C TYR A 317 10.12 -7.22 10.37
N GLU A 318 10.74 -7.05 11.54
CA GLU A 318 10.91 -8.13 12.50
C GLU A 318 9.79 -8.05 13.54
N PRO A 319 9.06 -9.15 13.79
CA PRO A 319 8.10 -9.18 14.89
C PRO A 319 8.82 -8.82 16.19
N PHE A 320 8.17 -8.00 16.97
CA PHE A 320 8.73 -7.51 18.23
C PHE A 320 8.85 -8.64 19.25
N GLU A 321 10.03 -8.80 19.84
CA GLU A 321 10.20 -9.57 21.06
C GLU A 321 9.94 -8.63 22.25
N ASP A 322 9.00 -9.03 23.14
CA ASP A 322 8.63 -8.24 24.31
C ASP A 322 9.87 -7.95 25.16
N GLU A 323 10.18 -6.67 25.39
CA GLU A 323 11.02 -6.28 26.52
C GLU A 323 10.13 -6.29 27.78
N ASP A 324 10.49 -7.17 28.73
CA ASP A 324 9.89 -7.32 30.05
C ASP A 324 9.87 -6.01 30.89
#